data_31be5da1b942bb5386ec093bd4490b84
#
_entry.id   31be5da1b942bb5386ec093bd4490b84
#
_cell.length_a   1.000
_cell.length_b   1.000
_cell.length_c   1.000
_cell.angle_alpha   90.00
_cell.angle_beta   90.00
_cell.angle_gamma   90.00
#
_symmetry.space_group_name_H-M   'P 1'
#
loop_
_entity.id
_entity.type
_entity.pdbx_description
1 polymer ?
#
loop_
_entity_poly.entity_id
_entity_poly.type
_entity_poly.pdbx_seq_one_letter_code
_entity_poly.pdbx_strand_id
1 'polypeptide(L)'
;MFKLLKDAFKVKNIRSRILFTVLMLLVFRLGAQITVPGVDARGLQGLSEMPFFRMLNMVSGSAMQNFSVFSMGVSPYITASIVIQLLQMDIVPKFVEWSKQGEVGRKKLNQATRYLTLVLAFIQSVSITAGFDYFAQFGFVPNRNVQTFVTIGIILTAGTMFVTWLGEQITEKGIGNGVSMIIFAGIVSGLPQGIKDIYDDYFVNIDPSDLWKSIIFVVILLIAIVLIVFFVTFFQQAERKIPIQYTKQVVGAPTSSYLPLKVNAAGVIPVIFASSFIATPNAVLQALASQYSTEGWYDVLTKLFSYNTVPGAAIYTVLIVAFTFFYAFVQVNPEKLAENLQKQGSYILRVRPGKGTEEYVSAILMRLSVVGAIFLGLIALIPIIAQMVWNLPQSIGLGGTSLLIVVGVALETAKQLEGLMLKRRYVGFMDEE
;
A
#
# COMPACT_ATOMS: atom_id res chain seq x y z
N MET A 1 18.17 -13.25 -5.44
CA MET A 1 17.40 -13.17 -4.18
C MET A 1 17.77 -14.25 -3.17
N PHE A 2 17.70 -15.56 -3.48
CA PHE A 2 18.03 -16.62 -2.51
C PHE A 2 19.45 -16.53 -1.93
N LYS A 3 20.46 -16.22 -2.76
CA LYS A 3 21.85 -16.01 -2.31
C LYS A 3 21.95 -14.83 -1.35
N LEU A 4 21.28 -13.73 -1.66
CA LEU A 4 21.23 -12.51 -0.83
C LEU A 4 20.58 -12.78 0.53
N LEU A 5 19.47 -13.51 0.58
CA LEU A 5 18.84 -13.93 1.83
C LEU A 5 19.77 -14.84 2.65
N LYS A 6 20.37 -15.85 2.01
CA LYS A 6 21.31 -16.77 2.68
C LYS A 6 22.50 -16.01 3.30
N ASP A 7 23.05 -15.03 2.59
CA ASP A 7 24.18 -14.22 3.09
C ASP A 7 23.72 -13.23 4.16
N ALA A 8 22.52 -12.69 4.06
CA ALA A 8 21.91 -11.82 5.08
C ALA A 8 21.69 -12.57 6.43
N PHE A 9 21.28 -13.85 6.38
CA PHE A 9 21.11 -14.67 7.59
C PHE A 9 22.43 -14.98 8.33
N LYS A 10 23.59 -14.93 7.65
CA LYS A 10 24.91 -15.11 8.28
C LYS A 10 25.27 -13.91 9.16
N VAL A 11 24.73 -12.74 8.90
CA VAL A 11 25.04 -11.50 9.61
C VAL A 11 24.11 -11.33 10.80
N LYS A 12 24.65 -11.43 12.04
CA LYS A 12 23.88 -11.41 13.31
C LYS A 12 22.90 -10.23 13.42
N ASN A 13 23.32 -9.02 13.06
CA ASN A 13 22.48 -7.82 13.15
C ASN A 13 21.31 -7.86 12.14
N ILE A 14 21.58 -8.27 10.90
CA ILE A 14 20.56 -8.36 9.84
C ILE A 14 19.59 -9.50 10.14
N ARG A 15 20.10 -10.64 10.60
CA ARG A 15 19.28 -11.78 11.06
C ARG A 15 18.32 -11.38 12.17
N SER A 16 18.79 -10.61 13.16
CA SER A 16 17.95 -10.11 14.25
C SER A 16 16.81 -9.22 13.73
N ARG A 17 17.07 -8.34 12.76
CA ARG A 17 16.06 -7.49 12.12
C ARG A 17 15.03 -8.30 11.32
N ILE A 18 15.49 -9.31 10.56
CA ILE A 18 14.60 -10.22 9.81
C ILE A 18 13.68 -10.96 10.78
N LEU A 19 14.26 -11.60 11.82
CA LEU A 19 13.49 -12.34 12.82
C LEU A 19 12.49 -11.44 13.55
N PHE A 20 12.89 -10.21 13.90
CA PHE A 20 12.00 -9.24 14.51
C PHE A 20 10.81 -8.91 13.59
N THR A 21 11.06 -8.66 12.29
CA THR A 21 9.98 -8.39 11.31
C THR A 21 9.03 -9.57 11.21
N VAL A 22 9.55 -10.80 11.07
CA VAL A 22 8.73 -12.02 11.02
C VAL A 22 7.90 -12.20 12.30
N LEU A 23 8.50 -11.95 13.47
CA LEU A 23 7.79 -12.04 14.75
C LEU A 23 6.65 -11.03 14.84
N MET A 24 6.86 -9.78 14.42
CA MET A 24 5.80 -8.76 14.39
C MET A 24 4.67 -9.13 13.42
N LEU A 25 5.00 -9.71 12.26
CA LEU A 25 4.00 -10.21 11.31
C LEU A 25 3.22 -11.41 11.86
N LEU A 26 3.86 -12.30 12.65
CA LEU A 26 3.16 -13.37 13.36
C LEU A 26 2.19 -12.82 14.40
N VAL A 27 2.59 -11.81 15.18
CA VAL A 27 1.71 -11.15 16.15
C VAL A 27 0.49 -10.54 15.42
N PHE A 28 0.71 -9.86 14.29
CA PHE A 28 -0.38 -9.36 13.45
C PHE A 28 -1.31 -10.49 12.99
N ARG A 29 -0.77 -11.61 12.53
CA ARG A 29 -1.57 -12.74 12.05
C ARG A 29 -2.37 -13.41 13.15
N LEU A 30 -1.80 -13.57 14.34
CA LEU A 30 -2.52 -14.10 15.51
C LEU A 30 -3.67 -13.17 15.93
N GLY A 31 -3.42 -11.88 16.00
CA GLY A 31 -4.46 -10.90 16.34
C GLY A 31 -5.59 -10.82 15.30
N ALA A 32 -5.29 -11.10 14.02
CA ALA A 32 -6.29 -11.18 12.96
C ALA A 32 -7.29 -12.36 13.11
N GLN A 33 -7.04 -13.30 14.02
CA GLN A 33 -7.96 -14.40 14.35
C GLN A 33 -8.87 -14.10 15.56
N ILE A 34 -8.58 -13.04 16.32
CA ILE A 34 -9.35 -12.71 17.53
C ILE A 34 -10.60 -11.92 17.12
N THR A 35 -11.75 -12.53 17.19
CA THR A 35 -13.04 -11.90 16.85
C THR A 35 -13.43 -10.81 17.84
N VAL A 36 -14.10 -9.77 17.36
CA VAL A 36 -14.62 -8.69 18.21
C VAL A 36 -15.81 -9.24 19.05
N PRO A 37 -15.79 -9.07 20.38
CA PRO A 37 -16.91 -9.48 21.22
C PRO A 37 -18.19 -8.69 20.89
N GLY A 38 -19.33 -9.38 20.94
CA GLY A 38 -20.65 -8.76 20.66
C GLY A 38 -21.05 -8.77 19.19
N VAL A 39 -20.33 -9.49 18.32
CA VAL A 39 -20.62 -9.65 16.90
C VAL A 39 -20.75 -11.13 16.56
N ASP A 40 -21.72 -11.50 15.73
CA ASP A 40 -21.79 -12.84 15.13
C ASP A 40 -21.19 -12.82 13.72
N ALA A 41 -19.96 -13.31 13.60
CA ALA A 41 -19.24 -13.36 12.31
C ALA A 41 -19.93 -14.26 11.27
N ARG A 42 -20.84 -15.17 11.67
CA ARG A 42 -21.61 -16.00 10.74
C ARG A 42 -22.54 -15.16 9.86
N GLY A 43 -23.02 -14.03 10.38
CA GLY A 43 -23.81 -13.06 9.61
C GLY A 43 -23.06 -12.44 8.42
N LEU A 44 -21.72 -12.50 8.42
CA LEU A 44 -20.89 -11.98 7.32
C LEU A 44 -20.71 -12.95 6.15
N GLN A 45 -21.09 -14.23 6.28
CA GLN A 45 -20.88 -15.22 5.22
C GLN A 45 -21.60 -14.84 3.93
N GLY A 46 -22.81 -14.26 4.01
CA GLY A 46 -23.53 -13.72 2.85
C GLY A 46 -22.91 -12.45 2.24
N LEU A 47 -22.07 -11.73 2.98
CA LEU A 47 -21.42 -10.50 2.51
C LEU A 47 -20.07 -10.74 1.86
N SER A 48 -19.54 -11.95 1.95
CA SER A 48 -18.23 -12.33 1.39
C SER A 48 -18.12 -12.12 -0.11
N GLU A 49 -19.26 -12.09 -0.82
CA GLU A 49 -19.32 -11.83 -2.25
C GLU A 49 -19.33 -10.33 -2.62
N MET A 50 -19.56 -9.44 -1.65
CA MET A 50 -19.58 -8.00 -1.92
C MET A 50 -18.16 -7.48 -2.25
N PRO A 51 -17.99 -6.69 -3.34
CA PRO A 51 -16.70 -6.17 -3.77
C PRO A 51 -15.98 -5.37 -2.68
N PHE A 52 -16.72 -4.56 -1.95
CA PHE A 52 -16.19 -3.75 -0.87
C PHE A 52 -15.69 -4.60 0.31
N PHE A 53 -16.44 -5.63 0.70
CA PHE A 53 -16.04 -6.56 1.76
C PHE A 53 -14.75 -7.29 1.39
N ARG A 54 -14.64 -7.78 0.15
CA ARG A 54 -13.44 -8.47 -0.34
C ARG A 54 -12.23 -7.57 -0.36
N MET A 55 -12.39 -6.32 -0.79
CA MET A 55 -11.30 -5.34 -0.78
C MET A 55 -10.79 -5.07 0.64
N LEU A 56 -11.70 -4.82 1.59
CA LEU A 56 -11.33 -4.65 2.99
C LEU A 56 -10.66 -5.90 3.55
N ASN A 57 -11.19 -7.08 3.23
CA ASN A 57 -10.64 -8.35 3.66
C ASN A 57 -9.21 -8.57 3.14
N MET A 58 -8.93 -8.17 1.90
CA MET A 58 -7.61 -8.26 1.29
C MET A 58 -6.60 -7.33 1.98
N VAL A 59 -6.98 -6.07 2.24
CA VAL A 59 -6.11 -5.08 2.90
C VAL A 59 -5.91 -5.41 4.38
N SER A 60 -6.92 -6.00 5.04
CA SER A 60 -6.85 -6.40 6.45
C SER A 60 -6.22 -7.78 6.68
N GLY A 61 -5.83 -8.49 5.62
CA GLY A 61 -5.21 -9.80 5.74
C GLY A 61 -6.14 -10.90 6.20
N SER A 62 -7.34 -10.96 5.62
CA SER A 62 -8.43 -11.87 5.97
C SER A 62 -8.98 -11.68 7.40
N ALA A 63 -8.59 -10.57 8.07
CA ALA A 63 -9.10 -10.23 9.39
C ALA A 63 -10.59 -9.85 9.36
N MET A 64 -11.07 -9.38 8.19
CA MET A 64 -12.46 -8.95 8.02
C MET A 64 -13.43 -10.14 7.96
N GLN A 65 -13.05 -11.29 7.42
CA GLN A 65 -13.89 -12.49 7.37
C GLN A 65 -14.34 -12.94 8.75
N ASN A 66 -13.44 -12.82 9.74
CA ASN A 66 -13.71 -13.16 11.12
C ASN A 66 -14.15 -11.94 11.94
N PHE A 67 -14.32 -10.79 11.34
CA PHE A 67 -14.50 -9.50 12.00
C PHE A 67 -13.63 -9.37 13.25
N SER A 68 -12.32 -9.53 13.02
CA SER A 68 -11.33 -9.53 14.10
C SER A 68 -11.07 -8.11 14.62
N VAL A 69 -10.41 -8.01 15.75
CA VAL A 69 -9.96 -6.74 16.33
C VAL A 69 -9.10 -5.93 15.33
N PHE A 70 -8.44 -6.60 14.36
CA PHE A 70 -7.62 -5.98 13.32
C PHE A 70 -8.33 -5.82 11.97
N SER A 71 -9.66 -5.96 11.91
CA SER A 71 -10.44 -5.88 10.66
C SER A 71 -10.23 -4.60 9.87
N MET A 72 -10.05 -3.47 10.57
CA MET A 72 -9.75 -2.19 9.91
C MET A 72 -8.32 -2.11 9.36
N GLY A 73 -7.41 -2.98 9.82
CA GLY A 73 -6.00 -2.98 9.42
C GLY A 73 -5.33 -1.62 9.61
N VAL A 74 -4.52 -1.23 8.62
CA VAL A 74 -3.80 0.06 8.58
C VAL A 74 -4.52 1.13 7.74
N SER A 75 -5.69 0.84 7.17
CA SER A 75 -6.40 1.74 6.24
C SER A 75 -6.65 3.14 6.82
N PRO A 76 -7.16 3.31 8.07
CA PRO A 76 -7.37 4.64 8.64
C PRO A 76 -6.07 5.43 8.81
N TYR A 77 -4.98 4.75 9.13
CA TYR A 77 -3.66 5.38 9.25
C TYR A 77 -3.14 5.87 7.89
N ILE A 78 -3.33 5.08 6.83
CA ILE A 78 -2.93 5.48 5.48
C ILE A 78 -3.68 6.74 5.08
N THR A 79 -5.00 6.77 5.27
CA THR A 79 -5.83 7.96 4.98
C THR A 79 -5.37 9.17 5.79
N ALA A 80 -5.12 9.02 7.09
CA ALA A 80 -4.60 10.10 7.94
C ALA A 80 -3.23 10.60 7.46
N SER A 81 -2.34 9.68 7.08
CA SER A 81 -1.01 10.02 6.57
C SER A 81 -1.08 10.83 5.28
N ILE A 82 -1.99 10.46 4.36
CA ILE A 82 -2.23 11.21 3.11
C ILE A 82 -2.69 12.62 3.43
N VAL A 83 -3.70 12.76 4.29
CA VAL A 83 -4.24 14.07 4.66
C VAL A 83 -3.15 14.97 5.27
N ILE A 84 -2.35 14.45 6.19
CA ILE A 84 -1.26 15.20 6.79
C ILE A 84 -0.18 15.57 5.77
N GLN A 85 0.17 14.65 4.83
CA GLN A 85 1.13 14.94 3.76
C GLN A 85 0.61 16.01 2.81
N LEU A 86 -0.68 16.00 2.45
CA LEU A 86 -1.28 17.06 1.64
C LEU A 86 -1.28 18.42 2.37
N LEU A 87 -1.60 18.43 3.67
CA LEU A 87 -1.60 19.65 4.48
C LEU A 87 -0.20 20.26 4.67
N GLN A 88 0.86 19.47 4.52
CA GLN A 88 2.25 19.95 4.54
C GLN A 88 2.65 20.72 3.27
N MET A 89 1.90 20.60 2.16
CA MET A 89 2.19 21.25 0.89
C MET A 89 1.52 22.62 0.81
N ASP A 90 2.06 23.59 1.56
CA ASP A 90 1.67 24.99 1.56
C ASP A 90 0.19 25.29 1.89
N ILE A 91 -0.58 24.28 2.35
CA ILE A 91 -1.99 24.46 2.74
C ILE A 91 -2.07 25.01 4.17
N VAL A 92 -1.34 24.38 5.11
CA VAL A 92 -1.33 24.79 6.52
C VAL A 92 0.07 25.24 6.92
N PRO A 93 0.30 26.55 7.14
CA PRO A 93 1.64 27.10 7.43
C PRO A 93 2.37 26.38 8.56
N LYS A 94 1.65 26.00 9.61
CA LYS A 94 2.20 25.28 10.77
C LYS A 94 2.77 23.90 10.42
N PHE A 95 2.12 23.15 9.51
CA PHE A 95 2.62 21.85 9.06
C PHE A 95 3.82 22.00 8.11
N VAL A 96 3.81 23.04 7.28
CA VAL A 96 4.96 23.42 6.44
C VAL A 96 6.17 23.73 7.30
N GLU A 97 5.98 24.51 8.36
CA GLU A 97 7.04 24.85 9.31
C GLU A 97 7.62 23.60 10.00
N TRP A 98 6.76 22.67 10.46
CA TRP A 98 7.19 21.40 11.02
C TRP A 98 7.96 20.53 10.01
N SER A 99 7.57 20.53 8.74
CA SER A 99 8.28 19.77 7.70
C SER A 99 9.73 20.24 7.47
N LYS A 100 10.01 21.53 7.79
CA LYS A 100 11.35 22.13 7.69
C LYS A 100 12.19 21.95 8.96
N GLN A 101 11.60 21.60 10.11
CA GLN A 101 12.28 21.46 11.41
C GLN A 101 13.06 20.13 11.58
N GLY A 102 13.24 19.32 10.52
CA GLY A 102 13.98 18.06 10.59
C GLY A 102 13.33 17.01 11.49
N GLU A 103 14.09 16.33 12.38
CA GLU A 103 13.55 15.23 13.21
C GLU A 103 12.50 15.67 14.24
N VAL A 104 12.64 16.85 14.80
CA VAL A 104 11.67 17.38 15.79
C VAL A 104 10.32 17.63 15.13
N GLY A 105 10.33 18.23 13.96
CA GLY A 105 9.11 18.45 13.18
C GLY A 105 8.47 17.15 12.69
N ARG A 106 9.27 16.17 12.26
CA ARG A 106 8.79 14.82 11.92
C ARG A 106 8.04 14.14 13.07
N LYS A 107 8.55 14.25 14.30
CA LYS A 107 7.87 13.70 15.48
C LYS A 107 6.50 14.34 15.68
N LYS A 108 6.39 15.67 15.52
CA LYS A 108 5.11 16.40 15.62
C LYS A 108 4.12 15.99 14.52
N LEU A 109 4.59 15.85 13.29
CA LEU A 109 3.77 15.40 12.17
C LEU A 109 3.26 13.96 12.36
N ASN A 110 4.12 13.04 12.81
CA ASN A 110 3.72 11.68 13.15
C ASN A 110 2.68 11.66 14.28
N GLN A 111 2.82 12.52 15.28
CA GLN A 111 1.86 12.65 16.37
C GLN A 111 0.50 13.16 15.86
N ALA A 112 0.49 14.18 14.99
CA ALA A 112 -0.73 14.66 14.34
C ALA A 112 -1.39 13.57 13.51
N THR A 113 -0.61 12.78 12.75
CA THR A 113 -1.11 11.62 11.98
C THR A 113 -1.78 10.60 12.91
N ARG A 114 -1.19 10.28 14.06
CA ARG A 114 -1.79 9.34 15.03
C ARG A 114 -3.12 9.84 15.59
N TYR A 115 -3.22 11.12 15.94
CA TYR A 115 -4.49 11.70 16.42
C TYR A 115 -5.56 11.66 15.33
N LEU A 116 -5.22 12.02 14.10
CA LEU A 116 -6.15 11.95 12.98
C LEU A 116 -6.56 10.49 12.69
N THR A 117 -5.61 9.55 12.78
CA THR A 117 -5.89 8.12 12.65
C THR A 117 -6.92 7.64 13.66
N LEU A 118 -6.81 8.06 14.92
CA LEU A 118 -7.74 7.68 15.98
C LEU A 118 -9.16 8.14 15.66
N VAL A 119 -9.33 9.39 15.22
CA VAL A 119 -10.64 9.94 14.85
C VAL A 119 -11.21 9.20 13.62
N LEU A 120 -10.42 9.04 12.57
CA LEU A 120 -10.86 8.37 11.34
C LEU A 120 -11.16 6.88 11.59
N ALA A 121 -10.34 6.19 12.37
CA ALA A 121 -10.55 4.79 12.72
C ALA A 121 -11.87 4.61 13.47
N PHE A 122 -12.19 5.49 14.41
CA PHE A 122 -13.45 5.41 15.16
C PHE A 122 -14.65 5.62 14.24
N ILE A 123 -14.64 6.67 13.41
CA ILE A 123 -15.73 6.95 12.47
C ILE A 123 -15.92 5.78 11.50
N GLN A 124 -14.84 5.30 10.89
CA GLN A 124 -14.89 4.19 9.93
C GLN A 124 -15.34 2.88 10.58
N SER A 125 -14.87 2.58 11.80
CA SER A 125 -15.26 1.36 12.54
C SER A 125 -16.76 1.31 12.83
N VAL A 126 -17.30 2.41 13.34
CA VAL A 126 -18.75 2.51 13.61
C VAL A 126 -19.53 2.42 12.29
N SER A 127 -19.08 3.13 11.26
CA SER A 127 -19.73 3.14 9.94
C SER A 127 -19.78 1.75 9.29
N ILE A 128 -18.66 1.03 9.29
CA ILE A 128 -18.57 -0.31 8.70
C ILE A 128 -19.40 -1.31 9.50
N THR A 129 -19.37 -1.24 10.83
CA THR A 129 -20.18 -2.11 11.69
C THR A 129 -21.66 -1.90 11.42
N ALA A 130 -22.13 -0.65 11.35
CA ALA A 130 -23.51 -0.32 11.05
C ALA A 130 -23.93 -0.75 9.63
N GLY A 131 -23.07 -0.54 8.64
CA GLY A 131 -23.32 -0.97 7.27
C GLY A 131 -23.44 -2.49 7.14
N PHE A 132 -22.54 -3.23 7.76
CA PHE A 132 -22.59 -4.70 7.71
C PHE A 132 -23.79 -5.27 8.44
N ASP A 133 -24.19 -4.68 9.57
CA ASP A 133 -25.40 -5.09 10.26
C ASP A 133 -26.66 -4.90 9.39
N TYR A 134 -26.71 -3.81 8.63
CA TYR A 134 -27.78 -3.57 7.66
C TYR A 134 -27.79 -4.59 6.51
N PHE A 135 -26.65 -4.83 5.87
CA PHE A 135 -26.53 -5.77 4.76
C PHE A 135 -26.69 -7.24 5.17
N ALA A 136 -26.31 -7.58 6.40
CA ALA A 136 -26.57 -8.90 7.00
C ALA A 136 -28.02 -9.08 7.46
N GLN A 137 -28.93 -8.21 6.99
CA GLN A 137 -30.35 -8.21 7.40
C GLN A 137 -30.50 -8.24 8.93
N PHE A 138 -29.59 -7.51 9.59
CA PHE A 138 -29.61 -7.38 11.04
C PHE A 138 -29.24 -8.64 11.83
N GLY A 139 -28.56 -9.60 11.28
CA GLY A 139 -28.05 -10.78 11.97
C GLY A 139 -26.61 -10.65 12.48
N PHE A 140 -25.94 -9.51 12.21
CA PHE A 140 -24.54 -9.32 12.54
C PHE A 140 -24.30 -8.81 13.96
N VAL A 141 -25.09 -7.84 14.44
CA VAL A 141 -25.04 -7.32 15.81
C VAL A 141 -26.29 -7.74 16.58
N PRO A 142 -26.23 -8.76 17.46
CA PRO A 142 -27.39 -9.25 18.18
C PRO A 142 -28.10 -8.18 19.06
N ASN A 143 -27.27 -7.36 19.74
CA ASN A 143 -27.75 -6.27 20.60
C ASN A 143 -27.52 -4.92 19.94
N ARG A 144 -28.58 -4.36 19.31
CA ARG A 144 -28.51 -3.10 18.52
C ARG A 144 -28.66 -1.85 19.38
N ASN A 145 -27.88 -1.76 20.43
CA ASN A 145 -27.84 -0.54 21.24
C ASN A 145 -26.69 0.36 20.75
N VAL A 146 -26.86 1.67 20.81
CA VAL A 146 -25.82 2.64 20.52
C VAL A 146 -24.54 2.33 21.29
N GLN A 147 -24.68 1.89 22.54
CA GLN A 147 -23.57 1.48 23.38
C GLN A 147 -22.76 0.31 22.77
N THR A 148 -23.41 -0.67 22.14
CA THR A 148 -22.74 -1.81 21.48
C THR A 148 -21.94 -1.33 20.28
N PHE A 149 -22.50 -0.48 19.40
CA PHE A 149 -21.78 0.07 18.26
C PHE A 149 -20.57 0.92 18.68
N VAL A 150 -20.73 1.74 19.72
CA VAL A 150 -19.63 2.54 20.29
C VAL A 150 -18.54 1.62 20.85
N THR A 151 -18.91 0.57 21.58
CA THR A 151 -17.95 -0.39 22.15
C THR A 151 -17.17 -1.12 21.05
N ILE A 152 -17.85 -1.62 20.02
CA ILE A 152 -17.22 -2.25 18.85
C ILE A 152 -16.31 -1.24 18.17
N GLY A 153 -16.76 0.00 17.97
CA GLY A 153 -15.97 1.08 17.40
C GLY A 153 -14.67 1.35 18.17
N ILE A 154 -14.73 1.37 19.51
CA ILE A 154 -13.55 1.55 20.37
C ILE A 154 -12.59 0.37 20.24
N ILE A 155 -13.10 -0.86 20.24
CA ILE A 155 -12.27 -2.09 20.12
C ILE A 155 -11.54 -2.09 18.77
N LEU A 156 -12.23 -1.84 17.67
CA LEU A 156 -11.61 -1.79 16.33
C LEU A 156 -10.61 -0.63 16.20
N THR A 157 -10.91 0.52 16.81
CA THR A 157 -9.98 1.65 16.85
C THR A 157 -8.71 1.29 17.61
N ALA A 158 -8.84 0.65 18.77
CA ALA A 158 -7.70 0.17 19.54
C ALA A 158 -6.87 -0.85 18.73
N GLY A 159 -7.54 -1.76 18.01
CA GLY A 159 -6.89 -2.70 17.10
C GLY A 159 -6.10 -2.00 16.00
N THR A 160 -6.69 -1.01 15.34
CA THR A 160 -6.01 -0.18 14.32
C THR A 160 -4.78 0.53 14.88
N MET A 161 -4.89 1.12 16.06
CA MET A 161 -3.75 1.79 16.71
C MET A 161 -2.63 0.81 17.05
N PHE A 162 -2.99 -0.40 17.49
CA PHE A 162 -2.01 -1.45 17.76
C PHE A 162 -1.31 -1.95 16.48
N VAL A 163 -2.06 -2.18 15.40
CA VAL A 163 -1.48 -2.58 14.10
C VAL A 163 -0.58 -1.46 13.54
N THR A 164 -0.98 -0.20 13.68
CA THR A 164 -0.16 0.94 13.30
C THR A 164 1.15 0.98 14.10
N TRP A 165 1.08 0.75 15.42
CA TRP A 165 2.26 0.65 16.26
C TRP A 165 3.17 -0.52 15.85
N LEU A 166 2.62 -1.69 15.52
CA LEU A 166 3.40 -2.80 14.95
C LEU A 166 4.14 -2.39 13.68
N GLY A 167 3.47 -1.67 12.76
CA GLY A 167 4.08 -1.14 11.55
C GLY A 167 5.23 -0.17 11.84
N GLU A 168 5.07 0.73 12.81
CA GLU A 168 6.14 1.63 13.25
C GLU A 168 7.33 0.87 13.83
N GLN A 169 7.09 -0.16 14.67
CA GLN A 169 8.15 -0.99 15.22
C GLN A 169 8.93 -1.75 14.14
N ILE A 170 8.23 -2.28 13.11
CA ILE A 170 8.89 -2.92 11.96
C ILE A 170 9.77 -1.91 11.22
N THR A 171 9.27 -0.70 10.98
CA THR A 171 10.02 0.36 10.27
C THR A 171 11.29 0.76 11.04
N GLU A 172 11.19 0.88 12.37
CA GLU A 172 12.30 1.33 13.22
C GLU A 172 13.34 0.23 13.47
N LYS A 173 12.89 -0.97 13.84
CA LYS A 173 13.76 -2.06 14.33
C LYS A 173 13.88 -3.23 13.36
N GLY A 174 12.99 -3.32 12.37
CA GLY A 174 12.94 -4.41 11.41
C GLY A 174 13.61 -4.08 10.07
N ILE A 175 13.03 -4.63 9.00
CA ILE A 175 13.41 -4.42 7.60
C ILE A 175 12.16 -4.03 6.80
N GLY A 176 12.31 -3.07 5.90
CA GLY A 176 11.23 -2.57 5.06
C GLY A 176 10.41 -1.46 5.71
N ASN A 177 9.43 -0.96 4.97
CA ASN A 177 8.40 -0.09 5.50
C ASN A 177 7.35 -0.96 6.21
N GLY A 178 7.18 -0.80 7.52
CA GLY A 178 6.36 -1.69 8.33
C GLY A 178 4.87 -1.70 7.92
N VAL A 179 4.32 -0.55 7.55
CA VAL A 179 2.92 -0.45 7.07
C VAL A 179 2.77 -1.26 5.78
N SER A 180 3.70 -1.08 4.82
CA SER A 180 3.71 -1.84 3.56
C SER A 180 3.91 -3.33 3.80
N MET A 181 4.74 -3.72 4.78
CA MET A 181 4.97 -5.12 5.17
C MET A 181 3.72 -5.77 5.78
N ILE A 182 2.93 -5.03 6.56
CA ILE A 182 1.65 -5.52 7.09
C ILE A 182 0.65 -5.77 5.96
N ILE A 183 0.54 -4.83 5.01
CA ILE A 183 -0.33 -4.99 3.83
C ILE A 183 0.14 -6.19 2.98
N PHE A 184 1.45 -6.30 2.74
CA PHE A 184 2.05 -7.44 2.05
C PHE A 184 1.69 -8.77 2.73
N ALA A 185 1.87 -8.87 4.04
CA ALA A 185 1.53 -10.06 4.81
C ALA A 185 0.03 -10.38 4.73
N GLY A 186 -0.81 -9.34 4.74
CA GLY A 186 -2.24 -9.44 4.54
C GLY A 186 -2.59 -10.08 3.19
N ILE A 187 -2.07 -9.53 2.11
CA ILE A 187 -2.31 -10.03 0.75
C ILE A 187 -1.81 -11.48 0.60
N VAL A 188 -0.57 -11.74 1.02
CA VAL A 188 0.04 -13.08 0.93
C VAL A 188 -0.74 -14.12 1.73
N SER A 189 -1.31 -13.74 2.89
CA SER A 189 -2.12 -14.66 3.70
C SER A 189 -3.47 -15.02 3.07
N GLY A 190 -3.98 -14.20 2.15
CA GLY A 190 -5.20 -14.48 1.38
C GLY A 190 -4.96 -15.38 0.15
N LEU A 191 -3.70 -15.53 -0.31
CA LEU A 191 -3.38 -16.34 -1.51
C LEU A 191 -3.87 -17.80 -1.43
N PRO A 192 -3.68 -18.55 -0.33
CA PRO A 192 -4.14 -19.93 -0.24
C PRO A 192 -5.66 -20.04 -0.42
N GLN A 193 -6.43 -19.12 0.15
CA GLN A 193 -7.88 -19.11 -0.01
C GLN A 193 -8.28 -18.77 -1.45
N GLY A 194 -7.64 -17.78 -2.08
CA GLY A 194 -7.88 -17.44 -3.48
C GLY A 194 -7.57 -18.60 -4.44
N ILE A 195 -6.52 -19.38 -4.17
CA ILE A 195 -6.20 -20.59 -4.95
C ILE A 195 -7.29 -21.66 -4.77
N LYS A 196 -7.75 -21.84 -3.52
CA LYS A 196 -8.84 -22.77 -3.22
C LYS A 196 -10.13 -22.38 -3.93
N ASP A 197 -10.51 -21.11 -3.88
CA ASP A 197 -11.71 -20.62 -4.54
C ASP A 197 -11.65 -20.84 -6.07
N ILE A 198 -10.50 -20.61 -6.71
CA ILE A 198 -10.26 -20.90 -8.13
C ILE A 198 -10.43 -22.41 -8.39
N TYR A 199 -9.90 -23.26 -7.51
CA TYR A 199 -10.04 -24.70 -7.65
C TYR A 199 -11.51 -25.14 -7.53
N ASP A 200 -12.21 -24.65 -6.54
CA ASP A 200 -13.63 -24.98 -6.30
C ASP A 200 -14.52 -24.47 -7.46
N ASP A 201 -14.31 -23.24 -7.95
CA ASP A 201 -15.10 -22.63 -9.03
C ASP A 201 -14.87 -23.29 -10.41
N TYR A 202 -13.63 -23.69 -10.71
CA TYR A 202 -13.24 -24.15 -12.06
C TYR A 202 -13.02 -25.67 -12.17
N PHE A 203 -13.01 -26.43 -11.08
CA PHE A 203 -12.77 -27.87 -11.10
C PHE A 203 -13.80 -28.69 -10.32
N VAL A 204 -14.42 -28.14 -9.29
CA VAL A 204 -15.38 -28.89 -8.45
C VAL A 204 -16.82 -28.63 -8.88
N ASN A 205 -17.17 -27.37 -9.15
CA ASN A 205 -18.56 -26.95 -9.42
C ASN A 205 -18.90 -26.87 -10.91
N ILE A 206 -18.22 -27.66 -11.78
CA ILE A 206 -18.38 -27.61 -13.23
C ILE A 206 -18.84 -28.95 -13.81
N ASP A 207 -19.66 -28.86 -14.86
CA ASP A 207 -20.03 -30.02 -15.65
C ASP A 207 -18.80 -30.67 -16.30
N PRO A 208 -18.68 -32.00 -16.30
CA PRO A 208 -17.53 -32.71 -16.90
C PRO A 208 -17.25 -32.36 -18.36
N SER A 209 -18.26 -31.89 -19.11
CA SER A 209 -18.11 -31.43 -20.50
C SER A 209 -17.31 -30.15 -20.66
N ASP A 210 -17.26 -29.30 -19.61
CA ASP A 210 -16.59 -28.00 -19.65
C ASP A 210 -15.22 -27.96 -18.96
N LEU A 211 -14.76 -29.09 -18.42
CA LEU A 211 -13.45 -29.22 -17.77
C LEU A 211 -12.29 -28.74 -18.66
N TRP A 212 -12.35 -29.01 -19.97
CA TRP A 212 -11.32 -28.56 -20.91
C TRP A 212 -11.23 -27.03 -21.00
N LYS A 213 -12.37 -26.36 -21.03
CA LYS A 213 -12.43 -24.89 -21.05
C LYS A 213 -11.85 -24.29 -19.76
N SER A 214 -12.13 -24.91 -18.62
CA SER A 214 -11.61 -24.49 -17.31
C SER A 214 -10.10 -24.65 -17.21
N ILE A 215 -9.55 -25.75 -17.71
CA ILE A 215 -8.10 -25.96 -17.75
C ILE A 215 -7.42 -24.89 -18.60
N ILE A 216 -7.94 -24.62 -19.81
CA ILE A 216 -7.41 -23.57 -20.69
C ILE A 216 -7.47 -22.21 -19.99
N PHE A 217 -8.59 -21.88 -19.34
CA PHE A 217 -8.77 -20.62 -18.63
C PHE A 217 -7.76 -20.46 -17.48
N VAL A 218 -7.58 -21.49 -16.64
CA VAL A 218 -6.61 -21.46 -15.51
C VAL A 218 -5.18 -21.31 -16.02
N VAL A 219 -4.83 -21.97 -17.13
CA VAL A 219 -3.50 -21.83 -17.76
C VAL A 219 -3.30 -20.40 -18.27
N ILE A 220 -4.28 -19.83 -18.96
CA ILE A 220 -4.22 -18.42 -19.43
C ILE A 220 -4.08 -17.48 -18.24
N LEU A 221 -4.83 -17.69 -17.15
CA LEU A 221 -4.75 -16.91 -15.94
C LEU A 221 -3.36 -16.95 -15.30
N LEU A 222 -2.76 -18.13 -15.19
CA LEU A 222 -1.39 -18.28 -14.67
C LEU A 222 -0.36 -17.56 -15.55
N ILE A 223 -0.48 -17.67 -16.88
CA ILE A 223 0.40 -16.94 -17.81
C ILE A 223 0.22 -15.42 -17.63
N ALA A 224 -1.02 -14.95 -17.50
CA ALA A 224 -1.30 -13.52 -17.26
C ALA A 224 -0.68 -13.02 -15.96
N ILE A 225 -0.80 -13.77 -14.86
CA ILE A 225 -0.17 -13.44 -13.57
C ILE A 225 1.36 -13.34 -13.73
N VAL A 226 1.99 -14.33 -14.37
CA VAL A 226 3.45 -14.30 -14.58
C VAL A 226 3.88 -13.11 -15.43
N LEU A 227 3.13 -12.78 -16.49
CA LEU A 227 3.39 -11.61 -17.32
C LEU A 227 3.24 -10.31 -16.52
N ILE A 228 2.20 -10.15 -15.68
CA ILE A 228 2.01 -8.97 -14.83
C ILE A 228 3.19 -8.84 -13.86
N VAL A 229 3.58 -9.92 -13.18
CA VAL A 229 4.74 -9.93 -12.26
C VAL A 229 6.02 -9.52 -12.99
N PHE A 230 6.24 -10.05 -14.20
CA PHE A 230 7.40 -9.69 -15.02
C PHE A 230 7.41 -8.20 -15.38
N PHE A 231 6.30 -7.67 -15.90
CA PHE A 231 6.19 -6.25 -16.26
C PHE A 231 6.33 -5.34 -15.05
N VAL A 232 5.69 -5.67 -13.93
CA VAL A 232 5.81 -4.90 -12.68
C VAL A 232 7.26 -4.87 -12.21
N THR A 233 7.93 -6.03 -12.20
CA THR A 233 9.34 -6.14 -11.78
C THR A 233 10.25 -5.31 -12.69
N PHE A 234 10.06 -5.42 -14.00
CA PHE A 234 10.83 -4.69 -15.00
C PHE A 234 10.69 -3.17 -14.81
N PHE A 235 9.45 -2.66 -14.68
CA PHE A 235 9.22 -1.23 -14.50
C PHE A 235 9.71 -0.68 -13.16
N GLN A 236 9.59 -1.44 -12.08
CA GLN A 236 10.05 -1.01 -10.77
C GLN A 236 11.57 -1.02 -10.61
N GLN A 237 12.27 -1.82 -11.40
CA GLN A 237 13.73 -1.82 -11.45
C GLN A 237 14.28 -0.81 -12.44
N ALA A 238 13.47 -0.31 -13.37
CA ALA A 238 13.90 0.65 -14.37
C ALA A 238 14.32 1.97 -13.72
N GLU A 239 15.55 2.42 -14.01
CA GLU A 239 16.11 3.67 -13.51
C GLU A 239 16.81 4.46 -14.61
N ARG A 240 16.69 5.79 -14.54
CA ARG A 240 17.44 6.71 -15.38
C ARG A 240 18.69 7.16 -14.65
N LYS A 241 19.86 6.84 -15.18
CA LYS A 241 21.16 7.24 -14.64
C LYS A 241 21.54 8.62 -15.17
N ILE A 242 21.66 9.60 -14.28
CA ILE A 242 22.13 10.96 -14.63
C ILE A 242 23.60 11.06 -14.26
N PRO A 243 24.50 11.38 -15.21
CA PRO A 243 25.93 11.51 -14.91
C PRO A 243 26.17 12.75 -14.05
N ILE A 244 26.88 12.54 -12.93
CA ILE A 244 27.34 13.61 -12.03
C ILE A 244 28.87 13.59 -11.95
N GLN A 245 29.48 14.77 -11.78
CA GLN A 245 30.89 14.92 -11.56
C GLN A 245 31.19 15.57 -10.21
N TYR A 246 32.25 15.15 -9.58
CA TYR A 246 32.77 15.74 -8.35
C TYR A 246 33.82 16.76 -8.64
N THR A 247 33.80 17.92 -7.96
CA THR A 247 34.79 18.99 -8.10
C THR A 247 36.14 18.62 -7.49
N LYS A 248 36.15 17.78 -6.44
CA LYS A 248 37.37 17.24 -5.83
C LYS A 248 37.74 15.92 -6.45
N GLN A 249 38.86 15.88 -7.18
CA GLN A 249 39.52 14.64 -7.59
C GLN A 249 40.17 13.99 -6.38
N VAL A 250 39.66 12.86 -5.93
CA VAL A 250 40.39 11.97 -5.01
C VAL A 250 41.22 11.04 -5.87
N VAL A 251 42.53 11.05 -5.66
CA VAL A 251 43.46 10.19 -6.39
C VAL A 251 43.07 8.73 -6.23
N GLY A 252 42.72 8.06 -7.34
CA GLY A 252 42.29 6.65 -7.34
C GLY A 252 40.78 6.41 -7.32
N ALA A 253 39.92 7.43 -7.18
CA ALA A 253 38.46 7.26 -7.27
C ALA A 253 37.94 7.60 -8.69
N PRO A 254 36.91 6.89 -9.20
CA PRO A 254 36.30 7.24 -10.48
C PRO A 254 35.67 8.64 -10.39
N THR A 255 36.10 9.51 -11.32
CA THR A 255 35.72 10.94 -11.39
C THR A 255 34.25 11.14 -11.78
N SER A 256 33.59 10.11 -12.27
CA SER A 256 32.18 10.13 -12.70
C SER A 256 31.34 9.14 -11.89
N SER A 257 30.27 9.63 -11.35
CA SER A 257 29.26 8.84 -10.66
C SER A 257 27.89 9.06 -11.34
N TYR A 258 26.89 8.26 -10.97
CA TYR A 258 25.55 8.41 -11.52
C TYR A 258 24.56 8.65 -10.40
N LEU A 259 23.62 9.57 -10.65
CA LEU A 259 22.43 9.74 -9.84
C LEU A 259 21.32 8.86 -10.44
N PRO A 260 20.95 7.74 -9.79
CA PRO A 260 19.87 6.90 -10.30
C PRO A 260 18.52 7.50 -9.92
N LEU A 261 17.69 7.85 -10.90
CA LEU A 261 16.29 8.22 -10.71
C LEU A 261 15.41 7.08 -11.21
N LYS A 262 14.61 6.48 -10.32
CA LYS A 262 13.66 5.43 -10.69
C LYS A 262 12.62 5.97 -11.65
N VAL A 263 12.22 5.18 -12.66
CA VAL A 263 11.13 5.54 -13.58
C VAL A 263 9.81 5.64 -12.81
N ASN A 264 9.55 4.70 -11.92
CA ASN A 264 8.49 4.79 -10.94
C ASN A 264 9.07 5.26 -9.59
N ALA A 265 9.34 6.56 -9.46
CA ALA A 265 9.85 7.15 -8.22
C ALA A 265 8.84 7.03 -7.07
N ALA A 266 7.55 7.09 -7.38
CA ALA A 266 6.46 6.99 -6.42
C ALA A 266 6.25 5.56 -5.87
N GLY A 267 6.78 4.52 -6.52
CA GLY A 267 6.60 3.13 -6.12
C GLY A 267 5.14 2.66 -6.21
N VAL A 268 4.70 1.90 -5.23
CA VAL A 268 3.32 1.36 -5.15
C VAL A 268 2.39 2.20 -4.27
N ILE A 269 2.95 3.18 -3.57
CA ILE A 269 2.23 4.01 -2.58
C ILE A 269 1.04 4.77 -3.19
N PRO A 270 1.11 5.34 -4.41
CA PRO A 270 -0.04 6.01 -5.02
C PRO A 270 -1.27 5.13 -5.17
N VAL A 271 -1.07 3.85 -5.47
CA VAL A 271 -2.18 2.89 -5.62
C VAL A 271 -2.82 2.59 -4.26
N ILE A 272 -1.99 2.43 -3.21
CA ILE A 272 -2.47 2.24 -1.83
C ILE A 272 -3.24 3.49 -1.38
N PHE A 273 -2.75 4.68 -1.72
CA PHE A 273 -3.42 5.94 -1.39
C PHE A 273 -4.76 6.09 -2.10
N ALA A 274 -4.81 5.86 -3.41
CA ALA A 274 -6.04 5.93 -4.18
C ALA A 274 -7.10 4.94 -3.65
N SER A 275 -6.70 3.70 -3.33
CA SER A 275 -7.61 2.71 -2.76
C SER A 275 -8.14 3.12 -1.38
N SER A 276 -7.29 3.62 -0.49
CA SER A 276 -7.69 4.09 0.84
C SER A 276 -8.60 5.33 0.76
N PHE A 277 -8.34 6.23 -0.20
CA PHE A 277 -9.14 7.42 -0.41
C PHE A 277 -10.57 7.09 -0.87
N ILE A 278 -10.74 6.09 -1.72
CA ILE A 278 -12.07 5.61 -2.15
C ILE A 278 -12.75 4.79 -1.05
N ALA A 279 -12.00 4.00 -0.29
CA ALA A 279 -12.54 3.15 0.77
C ALA A 279 -13.21 3.98 1.89
N THR A 280 -12.68 5.15 2.22
CA THR A 280 -13.19 5.97 3.32
C THR A 280 -14.61 6.50 3.06
N PRO A 281 -14.92 7.19 1.93
CA PRO A 281 -16.29 7.57 1.62
C PRO A 281 -17.22 6.38 1.45
N ASN A 282 -16.73 5.28 0.85
CA ASN A 282 -17.53 4.07 0.68
C ASN A 282 -17.95 3.49 2.04
N ALA A 283 -17.07 3.45 3.04
CA ALA A 283 -17.40 3.03 4.38
C ALA A 283 -18.53 3.88 5.01
N VAL A 284 -18.51 5.19 4.81
CA VAL A 284 -19.56 6.09 5.28
C VAL A 284 -20.89 5.86 4.53
N LEU A 285 -20.83 5.67 3.21
CA LEU A 285 -22.01 5.36 2.40
C LEU A 285 -22.66 4.05 2.84
N GLN A 286 -21.89 3.04 3.20
CA GLN A 286 -22.39 1.78 3.75
C GLN A 286 -23.24 1.99 5.02
N ALA A 287 -22.80 2.87 5.92
CA ALA A 287 -23.55 3.21 7.12
C ALA A 287 -24.88 3.94 6.81
N LEU A 288 -24.89 4.75 5.75
CA LEU A 288 -26.08 5.49 5.33
C LEU A 288 -27.06 4.66 4.49
N ALA A 289 -26.67 3.44 4.10
CA ALA A 289 -27.47 2.57 3.25
C ALA A 289 -28.87 2.29 3.83
N SER A 290 -28.96 2.15 5.17
CA SER A 290 -30.22 1.88 5.87
C SER A 290 -31.28 2.98 5.72
N GLN A 291 -30.84 4.22 5.51
CA GLN A 291 -31.74 5.38 5.47
C GLN A 291 -31.95 5.94 4.06
N TYR A 292 -30.92 5.84 3.19
CA TYR A 292 -30.86 6.58 1.92
C TYR A 292 -30.69 5.70 0.69
N SER A 293 -30.80 4.36 0.80
CA SER A 293 -30.59 3.44 -0.34
C SER A 293 -31.53 3.66 -1.53
N THR A 294 -32.68 4.30 -1.32
CA THR A 294 -33.66 4.62 -2.36
C THR A 294 -33.47 6.00 -2.99
N GLU A 295 -32.59 6.82 -2.43
CA GLU A 295 -32.37 8.21 -2.89
C GLU A 295 -31.42 8.27 -4.09
N GLY A 296 -31.75 9.10 -5.09
CA GLY A 296 -30.95 9.20 -6.33
C GLY A 296 -29.50 9.69 -6.10
N TRP A 297 -29.29 10.60 -5.14
CA TRP A 297 -27.95 11.06 -4.82
C TRP A 297 -27.07 9.96 -4.22
N TYR A 298 -27.69 9.04 -3.42
CA TYR A 298 -27.00 7.90 -2.82
C TYR A 298 -26.49 6.93 -3.89
N ASP A 299 -27.33 6.62 -4.90
CA ASP A 299 -26.97 5.76 -6.02
C ASP A 299 -25.80 6.37 -6.84
N VAL A 300 -25.84 7.67 -7.08
CA VAL A 300 -24.75 8.39 -7.78
C VAL A 300 -23.45 8.30 -6.99
N LEU A 301 -23.46 8.61 -5.70
CA LEU A 301 -22.23 8.55 -4.86
C LEU A 301 -21.71 7.12 -4.74
N THR A 302 -22.59 6.14 -4.57
CA THR A 302 -22.18 4.73 -4.49
C THR A 302 -21.52 4.27 -5.80
N LYS A 303 -22.05 4.69 -6.95
CA LYS A 303 -21.42 4.42 -8.26
C LYS A 303 -20.08 5.12 -8.43
N LEU A 304 -19.93 6.34 -7.92
CA LEU A 304 -18.66 7.09 -7.98
C LEU A 304 -17.55 6.48 -7.13
N PHE A 305 -17.89 5.94 -5.95
CA PHE A 305 -16.91 5.33 -5.04
C PHE A 305 -16.88 3.79 -5.11
N SER A 306 -17.44 3.19 -6.16
CA SER A 306 -17.37 1.75 -6.40
C SER A 306 -16.42 1.43 -7.56
N TYR A 307 -15.46 0.55 -7.34
CA TYR A 307 -14.49 0.12 -8.37
C TYR A 307 -15.13 -0.62 -9.55
N ASN A 308 -16.28 -1.27 -9.33
CA ASN A 308 -16.94 -2.10 -10.34
C ASN A 308 -17.83 -1.31 -11.30
N THR A 309 -17.80 0.00 -11.22
CA THR A 309 -18.53 0.90 -12.10
C THR A 309 -17.55 1.69 -12.97
N VAL A 310 -17.96 2.02 -14.20
CA VAL A 310 -17.12 2.81 -15.10
C VAL A 310 -16.74 4.17 -14.49
N PRO A 311 -17.66 4.98 -13.88
CA PRO A 311 -17.27 6.22 -13.25
C PRO A 311 -16.34 6.03 -12.05
N GLY A 312 -16.54 5.01 -11.23
CA GLY A 312 -15.67 4.72 -10.10
C GLY A 312 -14.27 4.29 -10.53
N ALA A 313 -14.16 3.43 -11.55
CA ALA A 313 -12.87 3.05 -12.13
C ALA A 313 -12.12 4.25 -12.74
N ALA A 314 -12.86 5.18 -13.40
CA ALA A 314 -12.27 6.41 -13.92
C ALA A 314 -11.71 7.30 -12.79
N ILE A 315 -12.48 7.52 -11.73
CA ILE A 315 -12.03 8.29 -10.55
C ILE A 315 -10.81 7.64 -9.91
N TYR A 316 -10.84 6.31 -9.75
CA TYR A 316 -9.71 5.57 -9.20
C TYR A 316 -8.44 5.79 -10.01
N THR A 317 -8.53 5.72 -11.33
CA THR A 317 -7.40 5.95 -12.24
C THR A 317 -6.89 7.38 -12.15
N VAL A 318 -7.79 8.38 -12.12
CA VAL A 318 -7.41 9.78 -11.94
C VAL A 318 -6.70 10.01 -10.61
N LEU A 319 -7.17 9.39 -9.53
CA LEU A 319 -6.53 9.47 -8.23
C LEU A 319 -5.14 8.82 -8.25
N ILE A 320 -4.96 7.65 -8.89
CA ILE A 320 -3.65 7.02 -9.05
C ILE A 320 -2.70 7.96 -9.78
N VAL A 321 -3.13 8.57 -10.88
CA VAL A 321 -2.32 9.52 -11.65
C VAL A 321 -1.94 10.72 -10.77
N ALA A 322 -2.92 11.36 -10.13
CA ALA A 322 -2.70 12.51 -9.25
C ALA A 322 -1.73 12.19 -8.11
N PHE A 323 -1.94 11.07 -7.40
CA PHE A 323 -1.06 10.65 -6.32
C PHE A 323 0.33 10.22 -6.81
N THR A 324 0.46 9.72 -8.04
CA THR A 324 1.77 9.38 -8.62
C THR A 324 2.62 10.62 -8.81
N PHE A 325 2.05 11.68 -9.40
CA PHE A 325 2.74 12.95 -9.52
C PHE A 325 3.07 13.55 -8.16
N PHE A 326 2.09 13.61 -7.28
CA PHE A 326 2.25 14.13 -5.93
C PHE A 326 3.39 13.42 -5.19
N TYR A 327 3.33 12.09 -5.12
CA TYR A 327 4.28 11.32 -4.31
C TYR A 327 5.68 11.27 -4.92
N ALA A 328 5.81 11.33 -6.24
CA ALA A 328 7.11 11.41 -6.89
C ALA A 328 7.89 12.65 -6.43
N PHE A 329 7.24 13.80 -6.31
CA PHE A 329 7.87 15.04 -5.81
C PHE A 329 8.11 15.03 -4.30
N VAL A 330 7.26 14.34 -3.53
CA VAL A 330 7.48 14.14 -2.09
C VAL A 330 8.67 13.23 -1.84
N GLN A 331 8.80 12.14 -2.60
CA GLN A 331 9.87 11.15 -2.46
C GLN A 331 11.22 11.68 -2.94
N VAL A 332 11.23 12.37 -4.08
CA VAL A 332 12.43 12.97 -4.67
C VAL A 332 12.23 14.49 -4.67
N ASN A 333 12.57 15.14 -3.57
CA ASN A 333 12.48 16.61 -3.49
C ASN A 333 13.62 17.25 -4.31
N PRO A 334 13.33 17.90 -5.47
CA PRO A 334 14.37 18.42 -6.35
C PRO A 334 15.22 19.52 -5.69
N GLU A 335 14.60 20.38 -4.86
CA GLU A 335 15.27 21.45 -4.13
C GLU A 335 16.34 20.88 -3.18
N LYS A 336 15.93 19.96 -2.29
CA LYS A 336 16.84 19.30 -1.35
C LYS A 336 17.92 18.49 -2.05
N LEU A 337 17.59 17.86 -3.18
CA LEU A 337 18.55 17.12 -3.97
C LEU A 337 19.62 18.05 -4.57
N ALA A 338 19.21 19.17 -5.16
CA ALA A 338 20.12 20.18 -5.72
C ALA A 338 21.01 20.78 -4.63
N GLU A 339 20.46 21.09 -3.46
CA GLU A 339 21.21 21.60 -2.32
C GLU A 339 22.25 20.58 -1.81
N ASN A 340 21.86 19.30 -1.70
CA ASN A 340 22.79 18.24 -1.28
C ASN A 340 23.93 18.03 -2.28
N LEU A 341 23.64 18.03 -3.59
CA LEU A 341 24.68 17.95 -4.62
C LEU A 341 25.64 19.14 -4.52
N GLN A 342 25.12 20.34 -4.33
CA GLN A 342 25.94 21.54 -4.18
C GLN A 342 26.82 21.48 -2.91
N LYS A 343 26.27 21.04 -1.77
CA LYS A 343 27.03 20.87 -0.51
C LYS A 343 28.15 19.81 -0.64
N GLN A 344 27.92 18.77 -1.45
CA GLN A 344 28.91 17.72 -1.71
C GLN A 344 29.97 18.12 -2.79
N GLY A 345 29.85 19.31 -3.37
CA GLY A 345 30.70 19.74 -4.47
C GLY A 345 30.49 18.92 -5.74
N SER A 346 29.30 18.36 -5.93
CA SER A 346 28.93 17.58 -7.10
C SER A 346 28.04 18.41 -8.03
N TYR A 347 28.16 18.21 -9.32
CA TYR A 347 27.33 18.91 -10.31
C TYR A 347 26.92 17.98 -11.46
N ILE A 348 25.81 18.31 -12.09
CA ILE A 348 25.35 17.63 -13.31
C ILE A 348 26.02 18.30 -14.50
N LEU A 349 26.56 17.50 -15.44
CA LEU A 349 27.20 18.03 -16.65
C LEU A 349 26.25 18.97 -17.40
N ARG A 350 26.80 20.14 -17.79
CA ARG A 350 26.10 21.19 -18.55
C ARG A 350 24.92 21.85 -17.82
N VAL A 351 24.75 21.63 -16.53
CA VAL A 351 23.71 22.26 -15.70
C VAL A 351 24.36 23.11 -14.62
N ARG A 352 23.86 24.33 -14.42
CA ARG A 352 24.35 25.21 -13.36
C ARG A 352 23.97 24.66 -11.99
N PRO A 353 24.91 24.59 -11.02
CA PRO A 353 24.62 24.21 -9.64
C PRO A 353 23.54 25.11 -9.00
N GLY A 354 22.75 24.57 -8.07
CA GLY A 354 21.66 25.28 -7.41
C GLY A 354 20.36 25.20 -8.21
N LYS A 355 19.69 26.35 -8.44
CA LYS A 355 18.37 26.41 -9.12
C LYS A 355 18.34 25.72 -10.48
N GLY A 356 19.40 25.81 -11.28
CA GLY A 356 19.43 25.13 -12.58
C GLY A 356 19.40 23.59 -12.44
N THR A 357 20.05 23.04 -11.41
CA THR A 357 19.98 21.61 -11.09
C THR A 357 18.58 21.21 -10.61
N GLU A 358 17.93 22.04 -9.79
CA GLU A 358 16.57 21.84 -9.33
C GLU A 358 15.58 21.78 -10.49
N GLU A 359 15.61 22.78 -11.40
CA GLU A 359 14.74 22.83 -12.58
C GLU A 359 14.96 21.62 -13.50
N TYR A 360 16.22 21.24 -13.73
CA TYR A 360 16.56 20.10 -14.57
C TYR A 360 16.04 18.78 -13.98
N VAL A 361 16.26 18.55 -12.69
CA VAL A 361 15.78 17.34 -11.98
C VAL A 361 14.25 17.32 -11.94
N SER A 362 13.62 18.46 -11.67
CA SER A 362 12.17 18.60 -11.67
C SER A 362 11.55 18.24 -13.03
N ALA A 363 12.15 18.74 -14.13
CA ALA A 363 11.70 18.43 -15.50
C ALA A 363 11.84 16.92 -15.82
N ILE A 364 12.95 16.29 -15.40
CA ILE A 364 13.12 14.84 -15.57
C ILE A 364 12.09 14.06 -14.74
N LEU A 365 11.92 14.44 -13.47
CA LEU A 365 11.00 13.78 -12.57
C LEU A 365 9.56 13.86 -13.11
N MET A 366 9.15 15.02 -13.63
CA MET A 366 7.85 15.19 -14.28
C MET A 366 7.66 14.21 -15.43
N ARG A 367 8.64 14.09 -16.33
CA ARG A 367 8.58 13.16 -17.47
C ARG A 367 8.54 11.70 -17.04
N LEU A 368 9.33 11.32 -16.03
CA LEU A 368 9.33 9.97 -15.48
C LEU A 368 8.00 9.66 -14.78
N SER A 369 7.42 10.64 -14.07
CA SER A 369 6.12 10.48 -13.40
C SER A 369 4.97 10.26 -14.39
N VAL A 370 5.01 10.86 -15.59
CA VAL A 370 4.01 10.57 -16.66
C VAL A 370 4.05 9.08 -17.03
N VAL A 371 5.26 8.55 -17.29
CA VAL A 371 5.42 7.14 -17.65
C VAL A 371 5.00 6.22 -16.50
N GLY A 372 5.41 6.56 -15.26
CA GLY A 372 5.00 5.84 -14.05
C GLY A 372 3.48 5.85 -13.83
N ALA A 373 2.82 7.00 -14.02
CA ALA A 373 1.39 7.14 -13.85
C ALA A 373 0.58 6.32 -14.87
N ILE A 374 1.00 6.33 -16.14
CA ILE A 374 0.38 5.50 -17.18
C ILE A 374 0.54 4.01 -16.83
N PHE A 375 1.74 3.61 -16.44
CA PHE A 375 2.01 2.23 -16.04
C PHE A 375 1.16 1.79 -14.85
N LEU A 376 1.14 2.56 -13.76
CA LEU A 376 0.35 2.25 -12.56
C LEU A 376 -1.15 2.23 -12.86
N GLY A 377 -1.65 3.18 -13.66
CA GLY A 377 -3.03 3.23 -14.08
C GLY A 377 -3.45 2.02 -14.91
N LEU A 378 -2.62 1.60 -15.89
CA LEU A 378 -2.88 0.41 -16.69
C LEU A 378 -2.91 -0.85 -15.84
N ILE A 379 -1.90 -1.07 -14.98
CA ILE A 379 -1.86 -2.25 -14.09
C ILE A 379 -3.06 -2.28 -13.13
N ALA A 380 -3.48 -1.13 -12.62
CA ALA A 380 -4.63 -1.05 -11.73
C ALA A 380 -5.97 -1.30 -12.45
N LEU A 381 -6.09 -0.91 -13.73
CA LEU A 381 -7.30 -1.10 -14.52
C LEU A 381 -7.48 -2.53 -15.05
N ILE A 382 -6.40 -3.26 -15.34
CA ILE A 382 -6.47 -4.62 -15.91
C ILE A 382 -7.46 -5.52 -15.15
N PRO A 383 -7.38 -5.69 -13.82
CA PRO A 383 -8.31 -6.57 -13.10
C PRO A 383 -9.74 -6.04 -13.08
N ILE A 384 -9.90 -4.71 -13.03
CA ILE A 384 -11.23 -4.07 -13.02
C ILE A 384 -11.92 -4.32 -14.38
N ILE A 385 -11.20 -4.13 -15.48
CA ILE A 385 -11.71 -4.40 -16.83
C ILE A 385 -11.98 -5.89 -17.01
N ALA A 386 -11.08 -6.76 -16.53
CA ALA A 386 -11.25 -8.20 -16.61
C ALA A 386 -12.51 -8.66 -15.86
N GLN A 387 -12.80 -8.12 -14.68
CA GLN A 387 -14.02 -8.40 -13.95
C GLN A 387 -15.27 -7.90 -14.67
N MET A 388 -15.21 -6.71 -15.26
CA MET A 388 -16.37 -6.13 -16.00
C MET A 388 -16.68 -6.89 -17.30
N VAL A 389 -15.65 -7.37 -18.02
CA VAL A 389 -15.83 -7.97 -19.35
C VAL A 389 -16.09 -9.48 -19.27
N TRP A 390 -15.36 -10.19 -18.39
CA TRP A 390 -15.43 -11.65 -18.31
C TRP A 390 -16.21 -12.18 -17.12
N ASN A 391 -16.86 -11.32 -16.32
CA ASN A 391 -17.57 -11.69 -15.10
C ASN A 391 -16.74 -12.67 -14.23
N LEU A 392 -15.43 -12.42 -14.16
CA LEU A 392 -14.53 -13.28 -13.41
C LEU A 392 -14.94 -13.32 -11.95
N PRO A 393 -14.92 -14.50 -11.31
CA PRO A 393 -15.13 -14.59 -9.88
C PRO A 393 -14.21 -13.61 -9.17
N GLN A 394 -14.76 -12.85 -8.26
CA GLN A 394 -13.96 -11.84 -7.53
C GLN A 394 -12.90 -12.49 -6.61
N SER A 395 -12.99 -13.82 -6.40
CA SER A 395 -11.96 -14.64 -5.76
C SER A 395 -10.60 -14.61 -6.50
N ILE A 396 -10.61 -14.33 -7.80
CA ILE A 396 -9.41 -13.96 -8.57
C ILE A 396 -8.96 -12.51 -8.21
N GLY A 397 -9.20 -12.08 -7.00
CA GLY A 397 -8.70 -10.85 -6.40
C GLY A 397 -7.17 -10.76 -6.25
N LEU A 398 -6.43 -11.70 -6.85
CA LEU A 398 -5.03 -11.56 -7.28
C LEU A 398 -4.90 -10.48 -8.37
N GLY A 399 -5.80 -9.49 -8.33
CA GLY A 399 -5.84 -8.37 -9.24
C GLY A 399 -4.51 -7.63 -9.28
N GLY A 400 -4.21 -7.00 -10.41
CA GLY A 400 -2.94 -6.32 -10.68
C GLY A 400 -2.47 -5.40 -9.56
N THR A 401 -3.37 -4.80 -8.78
CA THR A 401 -3.03 -3.96 -7.63
C THR A 401 -2.40 -4.74 -6.48
N SER A 402 -2.92 -5.92 -6.14
CA SER A 402 -2.36 -6.78 -5.09
C SER A 402 -1.00 -7.33 -5.48
N LEU A 403 -0.87 -7.82 -6.73
CA LEU A 403 0.40 -8.27 -7.28
C LEU A 403 1.42 -7.13 -7.35
N LEU A 404 0.98 -5.92 -7.74
CA LEU A 404 1.83 -4.74 -7.78
C LEU A 404 2.36 -4.40 -6.39
N ILE A 405 1.51 -4.44 -5.35
CA ILE A 405 1.90 -4.19 -3.96
C ILE A 405 2.88 -5.28 -3.48
N VAL A 406 2.54 -6.55 -3.71
CA VAL A 406 3.38 -7.69 -3.28
C VAL A 406 4.78 -7.62 -3.92
N VAL A 407 4.85 -7.45 -5.23
CA VAL A 407 6.12 -7.36 -5.96
C VAL A 407 6.88 -6.10 -5.55
N GLY A 408 6.20 -4.96 -5.41
CA GLY A 408 6.80 -3.70 -5.03
C GLY A 408 7.44 -3.71 -3.66
N VAL A 409 6.70 -4.19 -2.67
CA VAL A 409 7.19 -4.29 -1.29
C VAL A 409 8.34 -5.31 -1.19
N ALA A 410 8.24 -6.44 -1.91
CA ALA A 410 9.32 -7.43 -1.96
C ALA A 410 10.61 -6.86 -2.56
N LEU A 411 10.51 -6.10 -3.67
CA LEU A 411 11.67 -5.47 -4.32
C LEU A 411 12.27 -4.35 -3.46
N GLU A 412 11.43 -3.51 -2.83
CA GLU A 412 11.89 -2.44 -1.95
C GLU A 412 12.61 -3.00 -0.72
N THR A 413 12.04 -4.03 -0.11
CA THR A 413 12.66 -4.73 1.03
C THR A 413 13.98 -5.40 0.65
N ALA A 414 14.05 -6.02 -0.55
CA ALA A 414 15.28 -6.61 -1.05
C ALA A 414 16.38 -5.56 -1.29
N LYS A 415 16.05 -4.41 -1.89
CA LYS A 415 17.00 -3.30 -2.09
C LYS A 415 17.50 -2.72 -0.76
N GLN A 416 16.61 -2.60 0.24
CA GLN A 416 17.00 -2.15 1.57
C GLN A 416 17.96 -3.14 2.24
N LEU A 417 17.68 -4.45 2.10
CA LEU A 417 18.55 -5.51 2.61
C LEU A 417 19.93 -5.47 1.95
N GLU A 418 20.00 -5.29 0.63
CA GLU A 418 21.26 -5.08 -0.12
C GLU A 418 22.03 -3.88 0.41
N GLY A 419 21.38 -2.74 0.61
CA GLY A 419 21.98 -1.54 1.17
C GLY A 419 22.58 -1.75 2.57
N LEU A 420 21.88 -2.50 3.44
CA LEU A 420 22.37 -2.85 4.77
C LEU A 420 23.61 -3.77 4.72
N MET A 421 23.66 -4.69 3.76
CA MET A 421 24.81 -5.58 3.56
C MET A 421 26.02 -4.84 3.00
N LEU A 422 25.81 -3.94 2.03
CA LEU A 422 26.89 -3.13 1.44
C LEU A 422 27.53 -2.20 2.47
N LYS A 423 26.72 -1.51 3.28
CA LYS A 423 27.21 -0.63 4.34
C LYS A 423 28.18 -1.33 5.29
N ARG A 424 27.98 -2.60 5.57
CA ARG A 424 28.84 -3.37 6.46
C ARG A 424 30.12 -3.87 5.80
N ARG A 425 30.12 -4.12 4.50
CA ARG A 425 31.35 -4.44 3.77
C ARG A 425 32.40 -3.30 3.84
N TYR A 426 31.91 -2.05 3.84
CA TYR A 426 32.78 -0.89 3.98
C TYR A 426 33.30 -0.70 5.42
N VAL A 427 32.50 -1.00 6.45
CA VAL A 427 32.93 -0.89 7.85
C VAL A 427 33.93 -1.97 8.22
N GLY A 428 33.78 -3.20 7.70
CA GLY A 428 34.73 -4.31 7.96
C GLY A 428 36.12 -4.10 7.40
N PHE A 429 36.32 -3.18 6.44
CA PHE A 429 37.66 -2.79 5.95
C PHE A 429 38.36 -1.75 6.85
N MET A 430 37.61 -1.10 7.78
CA MET A 430 38.18 -0.11 8.71
C MET A 430 38.48 -0.70 10.10
N ASP A 431 37.92 -1.88 10.43
CA ASP A 431 38.14 -2.55 11.72
C ASP A 431 39.31 -3.58 11.67
N GLU A 432 40.04 -3.66 10.56
CA GLU A 432 41.25 -4.49 10.42
C GLU A 432 42.57 -3.67 10.52
N GLU A 433 42.54 -2.47 11.07
CA GLU A 433 43.68 -1.74 11.62
C GLU A 433 43.52 -1.67 13.17
#